data_34b1553699943867ae7e280cdffcff74
#
_entry.id   34b1553699943867ae7e280cdffcff74
#
_cell.length_a   1.000
_cell.length_b   1.000
_cell.length_c   1.000
_cell.angle_alpha   90.00
_cell.angle_beta   90.00
_cell.angle_gamma   90.00
#
_symmetry.space_group_name_H-M   'P 1'
#
loop_
_entity.id
_entity.type
_entity.pdbx_description
1 polymer ?
#
loop_
_entity_poly.entity_id
_entity_poly.type
_entity_poly.pdbx_seq_one_letter_code
_entity_poly.pdbx_strand_id
1 'polypeptide(L)'
;SAVASAHATYSTATTRQAIHKAILENGPRIVEAYFLCEISTSSDGLSAVYAVLGRRRARILREELKEGSGLFVVMAHLPVEASFGFADELRRKSSGSAAASLLFSHWERLDVDPFFQPLTEEEREEFGEEGQGVGKANLAKKLIDDVLRRKGKYEQKLIADPTKQRTRARKV
;
A
#
# COMPACT_ATOMS: atom_id res chain seq x y z
N SER A 1 -16.18 15.90 42.87
CA SER A 1 -15.30 15.01 42.05
C SER A 1 -15.92 14.60 40.70
N ALA A 2 -17.23 14.42 40.57
CA ALA A 2 -17.90 14.08 39.31
C ALA A 2 -17.81 15.19 38.25
N VAL A 3 -17.87 16.45 38.65
CA VAL A 3 -17.76 17.63 37.76
C VAL A 3 -16.35 17.73 37.16
N ALA A 4 -15.32 17.48 37.99
CA ALA A 4 -13.92 17.49 37.51
C ALA A 4 -13.64 16.37 36.50
N SER A 5 -14.23 15.20 36.68
CA SER A 5 -14.16 14.06 35.76
C SER A 5 -14.84 14.38 34.40
N ALA A 6 -16.01 15.04 34.46
CA ALA A 6 -16.71 15.44 33.24
C ALA A 6 -15.91 16.49 32.43
N HIS A 7 -15.35 17.50 33.09
CA HIS A 7 -14.51 18.50 32.42
C HIS A 7 -13.25 17.89 31.78
N ALA A 8 -12.60 16.92 32.41
CA ALA A 8 -11.44 16.26 31.90
C ALA A 8 -11.78 15.45 30.60
N THR A 9 -12.92 14.76 30.56
CA THR A 9 -13.37 14.01 29.37
C THR A 9 -13.74 14.93 28.23
N TYR A 10 -14.42 16.03 28.45
CA TYR A 10 -14.71 17.04 27.41
C TYR A 10 -13.43 17.66 26.86
N SER A 11 -12.47 18.00 27.73
CA SER A 11 -11.18 18.56 27.30
C SER A 11 -10.40 17.62 26.40
N THR A 12 -10.33 16.33 26.74
CA THR A 12 -9.62 15.32 25.92
C THR A 12 -10.29 15.10 24.58
N ALA A 13 -11.62 15.07 24.52
CA ALA A 13 -12.37 14.92 23.25
C ALA A 13 -12.14 16.13 22.33
N THR A 14 -12.22 17.35 22.88
CA THR A 14 -11.99 18.60 22.13
C THR A 14 -10.55 18.69 21.63
N THR A 15 -9.58 18.35 22.47
CA THR A 15 -8.16 18.34 22.09
C THR A 15 -7.92 17.33 20.95
N ARG A 16 -8.49 16.12 21.02
CA ARG A 16 -8.39 15.12 19.96
C ARG A 16 -8.96 15.63 18.64
N GLN A 17 -10.13 16.25 18.68
CA GLN A 17 -10.77 16.83 17.49
C GLN A 17 -9.92 17.96 16.88
N ALA A 18 -9.37 18.84 17.71
CA ALA A 18 -8.50 19.93 17.27
C ALA A 18 -7.22 19.40 16.59
N ILE A 19 -6.58 18.40 17.19
CA ILE A 19 -5.39 17.76 16.60
C ILE A 19 -5.76 17.08 15.25
N HIS A 20 -6.88 16.35 15.20
CA HIS A 20 -7.34 15.72 13.97
C HIS A 20 -7.59 16.73 12.85
N LYS A 21 -8.26 17.83 13.18
CA LYS A 21 -8.52 18.91 12.24
C LYS A 21 -7.22 19.56 11.76
N ALA A 22 -6.32 19.89 12.68
CA ALA A 22 -5.02 20.47 12.34
C ALA A 22 -4.18 19.56 11.41
N ILE A 23 -4.18 18.25 11.64
CA ILE A 23 -3.50 17.28 10.75
C ILE A 23 -4.12 17.30 9.36
N LEU A 24 -5.45 17.22 9.25
CA LEU A 24 -6.14 17.17 7.97
C LEU A 24 -6.00 18.45 7.14
N GLU A 25 -5.96 19.61 7.78
CA GLU A 25 -5.80 20.92 7.11
C GLU A 25 -4.38 21.19 6.60
N ASN A 26 -3.37 20.48 7.12
CA ASN A 26 -1.96 20.69 6.75
C ASN A 26 -1.43 19.71 5.69
N GLY A 27 -2.29 19.17 4.82
CA GLY A 27 -1.89 18.33 3.70
C GLY A 27 -1.13 17.07 4.14
N PRO A 28 -1.75 16.16 4.92
CA PRO A 28 -1.08 14.99 5.46
C PRO A 28 -0.62 14.04 4.35
N ARG A 29 0.46 13.31 4.62
CA ARG A 29 0.99 12.28 3.74
C ARG A 29 1.12 10.97 4.50
N ILE A 30 0.96 9.86 3.78
CA ILE A 30 1.18 8.52 4.34
C ILE A 30 2.68 8.27 4.46
N VAL A 31 3.08 7.67 5.56
CA VAL A 31 4.43 7.16 5.78
C VAL A 31 4.39 5.65 5.74
N GLU A 32 5.20 5.04 4.91
CA GLU A 32 5.31 3.60 4.74
C GLU A 32 6.66 3.10 5.28
N ALA A 33 6.64 1.98 6.00
CA ALA A 33 7.86 1.33 6.46
C ALA A 33 8.44 0.43 5.36
N TYR A 34 9.77 0.33 5.31
CA TYR A 34 10.47 -0.52 4.36
C TYR A 34 11.39 -1.50 5.05
N PHE A 35 11.40 -2.73 4.57
CA PHE A 35 12.44 -3.70 4.86
C PHE A 35 13.57 -3.62 3.84
N LEU A 36 14.81 -3.75 4.30
CA LEU A 36 15.92 -4.17 3.48
C LEU A 36 15.80 -5.68 3.31
N CYS A 37 15.56 -6.12 2.09
CA CYS A 37 15.43 -7.51 1.71
C CYS A 37 16.71 -7.95 1.02
N GLU A 38 17.38 -8.97 1.56
CA GLU A 38 18.51 -9.65 0.96
C GLU A 38 18.07 -11.03 0.50
N ILE A 39 18.19 -11.32 -0.79
CA ILE A 39 17.75 -12.56 -1.40
C ILE A 39 18.95 -13.26 -2.02
N SER A 40 19.24 -14.48 -1.58
CA SER A 40 20.23 -15.34 -2.21
C SER A 40 19.53 -16.37 -3.09
N THR A 41 19.97 -16.51 -4.34
CA THR A 41 19.36 -17.42 -5.32
C THR A 41 20.38 -17.92 -6.34
N SER A 42 20.09 -19.06 -6.99
CA SER A 42 20.82 -19.51 -8.18
C SER A 42 20.41 -18.71 -9.42
N SER A 43 21.16 -18.84 -10.51
CA SER A 43 20.82 -18.22 -11.81
C SER A 43 19.40 -18.54 -12.27
N ASP A 44 18.95 -19.77 -12.06
CA ASP A 44 17.62 -20.25 -12.49
C ASP A 44 16.48 -19.59 -11.70
N GLY A 45 16.74 -19.20 -10.44
CA GLY A 45 15.77 -18.55 -9.58
C GLY A 45 15.63 -17.03 -9.78
N LEU A 46 16.58 -16.38 -10.45
CA LEU A 46 16.59 -14.92 -10.61
C LEU A 46 15.33 -14.36 -11.23
N SER A 47 14.84 -14.98 -12.31
CA SER A 47 13.62 -14.52 -12.98
C SER A 47 12.39 -14.53 -12.05
N ALA A 48 12.30 -15.57 -11.21
CA ALA A 48 11.23 -15.67 -10.22
C ALA A 48 11.37 -14.61 -9.12
N VAL A 49 12.60 -14.32 -8.67
CA VAL A 49 12.90 -13.26 -7.68
C VAL A 49 12.42 -11.91 -8.21
N TYR A 50 12.83 -11.52 -9.43
CA TYR A 50 12.41 -10.25 -10.03
C TYR A 50 10.90 -10.17 -10.24
N ALA A 51 10.26 -11.24 -10.67
CA ALA A 51 8.81 -11.27 -10.85
C ALA A 51 8.05 -11.10 -9.52
N VAL A 52 8.55 -11.66 -8.42
CA VAL A 52 7.93 -11.52 -7.10
C VAL A 52 8.17 -10.12 -6.53
N LEU A 53 9.40 -9.59 -6.63
CA LEU A 53 9.73 -8.25 -6.16
C LEU A 53 8.93 -7.16 -6.92
N GLY A 54 8.83 -7.28 -8.26
CA GLY A 54 8.10 -6.31 -9.09
C GLY A 54 6.61 -6.23 -8.73
N ARG A 55 5.95 -7.39 -8.49
CA ARG A 55 4.54 -7.40 -8.05
C ARG A 55 4.32 -6.76 -6.70
N ARG A 56 5.33 -6.73 -5.84
CA ARG A 56 5.29 -6.23 -4.47
C ARG A 56 5.83 -4.81 -4.33
N ARG A 57 5.97 -4.08 -5.41
CA ARG A 57 6.48 -2.70 -5.41
C ARG A 57 7.87 -2.56 -4.78
N ALA A 58 8.66 -3.64 -4.77
CA ALA A 58 10.00 -3.60 -4.23
C ALA A 58 10.93 -2.80 -5.15
N ARG A 59 11.82 -2.01 -4.56
CA ARG A 59 12.86 -1.27 -5.29
C ARG A 59 14.18 -2.01 -5.16
N ILE A 60 14.69 -2.51 -6.29
CA ILE A 60 15.96 -3.21 -6.34
C ILE A 60 17.08 -2.18 -6.19
N LEU A 61 18.01 -2.44 -5.28
CA LEU A 61 19.14 -1.58 -4.99
C LEU A 61 20.38 -2.05 -5.76
N ARG A 62 20.68 -3.35 -5.65
CA ARG A 62 21.84 -3.95 -6.29
C ARG A 62 21.67 -5.46 -6.46
N GLU A 63 22.42 -6.00 -7.40
CA GLU A 63 22.59 -7.42 -7.62
C GLU A 63 24.10 -7.72 -7.66
N GLU A 64 24.52 -8.73 -6.97
CA GLU A 64 25.91 -9.16 -6.89
C GLU A 64 26.00 -10.66 -7.08
N LEU A 65 26.97 -11.10 -7.87
CA LEU A 65 27.36 -12.52 -7.92
C LEU A 65 28.36 -12.79 -6.80
N LYS A 66 28.02 -13.67 -5.89
CA LYS A 66 28.91 -14.06 -4.79
C LYS A 66 30.01 -14.98 -5.31
N GLU A 67 31.23 -14.46 -5.36
CA GLU A 67 32.39 -15.21 -5.83
C GLU A 67 32.54 -16.54 -5.09
N GLY A 68 32.86 -17.59 -5.83
CA GLY A 68 33.09 -18.93 -5.30
C GLY A 68 31.85 -19.76 -4.98
N SER A 69 30.66 -19.18 -4.90
CA SER A 69 29.41 -19.91 -4.62
C SER A 69 28.47 -20.05 -5.84
N GLY A 70 28.65 -19.23 -6.88
CA GLY A 70 27.74 -19.18 -8.02
C GLY A 70 26.32 -18.68 -7.68
N LEU A 71 26.14 -18.11 -6.48
CA LEU A 71 24.86 -17.56 -6.03
C LEU A 71 24.80 -16.07 -6.30
N PHE A 72 23.64 -15.61 -6.74
CA PHE A 72 23.30 -14.20 -6.85
C PHE A 72 22.72 -13.71 -5.54
N VAL A 73 23.13 -12.54 -5.11
CA VAL A 73 22.56 -11.82 -3.97
C VAL A 73 21.88 -10.56 -4.50
N VAL A 74 20.56 -10.50 -4.35
CA VAL A 74 19.73 -9.36 -4.74
C VAL A 74 19.33 -8.61 -3.49
N MET A 75 19.65 -7.31 -3.44
CA MET A 75 19.22 -6.42 -2.35
C MET A 75 18.13 -5.49 -2.85
N ALA A 76 17.04 -5.39 -2.08
CA ALA A 76 15.90 -4.57 -2.43
C ALA A 76 15.25 -3.94 -1.20
N HIS A 77 14.64 -2.78 -1.38
CA HIS A 77 13.70 -2.23 -0.40
C HIS A 77 12.31 -2.76 -0.68
N LEU A 78 11.73 -3.47 0.29
CA LEU A 78 10.39 -4.06 0.21
C LEU A 78 9.45 -3.33 1.18
N PRO A 79 8.31 -2.77 0.71
CA PRO A 79 7.32 -2.20 1.61
C PRO A 79 6.83 -3.25 2.62
N VAL A 80 6.77 -2.88 3.91
CA VAL A 80 6.34 -3.80 4.98
C VAL A 80 4.94 -4.33 4.71
N GLU A 81 4.04 -3.50 4.19
CA GLU A 81 2.69 -3.93 3.85
C GLU A 81 2.67 -5.01 2.77
N ALA A 82 3.59 -4.95 1.81
CA ALA A 82 3.73 -5.95 0.76
C ALA A 82 4.59 -7.17 1.15
N SER A 83 5.16 -7.19 2.36
CA SER A 83 6.04 -8.29 2.82
C SER A 83 5.27 -9.52 3.30
N PHE A 84 3.99 -9.38 3.65
CA PHE A 84 3.18 -10.50 4.13
C PHE A 84 3.06 -11.59 3.07
N GLY A 85 3.42 -12.82 3.44
CA GLY A 85 3.45 -13.98 2.54
C GLY A 85 4.54 -13.92 1.45
N PHE A 86 5.49 -12.99 1.56
CA PHE A 86 6.58 -12.83 0.59
C PHE A 86 7.49 -14.06 0.53
N ALA A 87 7.96 -14.54 1.68
CA ALA A 87 8.87 -15.67 1.74
C ALA A 87 8.25 -16.96 1.18
N ASP A 88 6.97 -17.20 1.44
CA ASP A 88 6.26 -18.36 0.92
C ASP A 88 6.02 -18.28 -0.58
N GLU A 89 5.70 -17.10 -1.10
CA GLU A 89 5.55 -16.88 -2.53
C GLU A 89 6.89 -17.04 -3.24
N LEU A 90 7.94 -16.45 -2.68
CA LEU A 90 9.30 -16.57 -3.21
C LEU A 90 9.75 -18.02 -3.30
N ARG A 91 9.58 -18.79 -2.22
CA ARG A 91 9.93 -20.22 -2.17
C ARG A 91 9.18 -21.02 -3.22
N ARG A 92 7.87 -20.80 -3.36
CA ARG A 92 7.04 -21.50 -4.37
C ARG A 92 7.45 -21.16 -5.80
N LYS A 93 7.72 -19.87 -6.07
CA LYS A 93 8.06 -19.41 -7.42
C LYS A 93 9.47 -19.76 -7.85
N SER A 94 10.40 -19.83 -6.91
CA SER A 94 11.80 -20.22 -7.17
C SER A 94 12.05 -21.73 -7.03
N SER A 95 11.00 -22.54 -6.83
CA SER A 95 11.14 -23.97 -6.55
C SER A 95 12.11 -24.27 -5.39
N GLY A 96 12.17 -23.37 -4.40
CA GLY A 96 13.03 -23.48 -3.24
C GLY A 96 14.47 -22.99 -3.42
N SER A 97 14.86 -22.51 -4.61
CA SER A 97 16.22 -22.04 -4.89
C SER A 97 16.55 -20.67 -4.30
N ALA A 98 15.54 -19.89 -3.89
CA ALA A 98 15.73 -18.57 -3.31
C ALA A 98 15.43 -18.54 -1.81
N ALA A 99 16.32 -17.91 -1.05
CA ALA A 99 16.15 -17.62 0.38
C ALA A 99 16.21 -16.12 0.61
N ALA A 100 15.30 -15.59 1.43
CA ALA A 100 15.23 -14.17 1.73
C ALA A 100 15.39 -13.88 3.21
N SER A 101 16.14 -12.83 3.53
CA SER A 101 16.25 -12.21 4.85
C SER A 101 15.63 -10.82 4.80
N LEU A 102 14.85 -10.45 5.82
CA LEU A 102 14.18 -9.16 5.94
C LEU A 102 14.63 -8.46 7.20
N LEU A 103 15.15 -7.24 7.07
CA LEU A 103 15.55 -6.37 8.17
C LEU A 103 14.83 -5.04 8.04
N PHE A 104 14.37 -4.46 9.15
CA PHE A 104 13.81 -3.11 9.09
C PHE A 104 14.88 -2.12 8.61
N SER A 105 14.53 -1.30 7.63
CA SER A 105 15.42 -0.31 7.05
C SER A 105 15.05 1.11 7.49
N HIS A 106 13.95 1.63 7.01
CA HIS A 106 13.56 3.03 7.23
C HIS A 106 12.07 3.26 7.01
N TRP A 107 11.65 4.47 7.33
CA TRP A 107 10.34 5.01 6.99
C TRP A 107 10.47 5.97 5.81
N GLU A 108 9.56 5.88 4.87
CA GLU A 108 9.51 6.76 3.71
C GLU A 108 8.12 7.38 3.55
N ARG A 109 8.11 8.67 3.23
CA ARG A 109 6.87 9.37 2.93
C ARG A 109 6.44 9.07 1.50
N LEU A 110 5.17 8.72 1.31
CA LEU A 110 4.57 8.66 -0.01
C LEU A 110 4.29 10.07 -0.51
N ASP A 111 4.74 10.39 -1.72
CA ASP A 111 4.56 11.72 -2.32
C ASP A 111 3.13 11.95 -2.81
N VAL A 112 2.37 10.86 -2.98
CA VAL A 112 0.98 10.90 -3.48
C VAL A 112 0.05 11.44 -2.40
N ASP A 113 -0.79 12.42 -2.78
CA ASP A 113 -1.81 12.97 -1.89
C ASP A 113 -2.98 12.00 -1.75
N PRO A 114 -3.29 11.52 -0.52
CA PRO A 114 -4.41 10.61 -0.29
C PRO A 114 -5.78 11.26 -0.55
N PHE A 115 -5.86 12.59 -0.54
CA PHE A 115 -7.08 13.36 -0.75
C PHE A 115 -7.15 14.01 -2.14
N PHE A 116 -6.21 13.65 -3.03
CA PHE A 116 -6.21 14.14 -4.40
C PHE A 116 -7.55 13.85 -5.08
N GLN A 117 -8.13 14.90 -5.64
CA GLN A 117 -9.33 14.83 -6.47
C GLN A 117 -8.98 15.45 -7.84
N PRO A 118 -9.23 14.75 -8.95
CA PRO A 118 -8.98 15.27 -10.27
C PRO A 118 -9.91 16.49 -10.53
N LEU A 119 -9.33 17.65 -10.81
CA LEU A 119 -10.05 18.89 -11.07
C LEU A 119 -10.21 19.14 -12.56
N THR A 120 -9.17 18.84 -13.36
CA THR A 120 -9.18 19.04 -14.81
C THR A 120 -9.77 17.83 -15.54
N GLU A 121 -10.21 18.05 -16.78
CA GLU A 121 -10.77 16.99 -17.63
C GLU A 121 -9.69 15.96 -17.99
N GLU A 122 -8.46 16.41 -18.26
CA GLU A 122 -7.29 15.57 -18.51
C GLU A 122 -6.94 14.70 -17.30
N GLU A 123 -6.98 15.26 -16.09
CA GLU A 123 -6.78 14.50 -14.85
C GLU A 123 -7.89 13.46 -14.62
N ARG A 124 -9.14 13.78 -15.00
CA ARG A 124 -10.26 12.82 -14.90
C ARG A 124 -10.13 11.68 -15.88
N GLU A 125 -9.62 11.93 -17.08
CA GLU A 125 -9.32 10.87 -18.03
C GLU A 125 -8.18 9.96 -17.54
N GLU A 126 -7.13 10.54 -16.94
CA GLU A 126 -5.97 9.78 -16.43
C GLU A 126 -6.30 9.03 -15.13
N PHE A 127 -6.99 9.67 -14.18
CA PHE A 127 -7.23 9.12 -12.83
C PHE A 127 -8.66 8.60 -12.59
N GLY A 128 -9.59 8.83 -13.52
CA GLY A 128 -11.03 8.55 -13.37
C GLY A 128 -11.73 9.59 -12.49
N GLU A 129 -13.07 9.66 -12.55
CA GLU A 129 -13.88 10.68 -11.85
C GLU A 129 -13.66 10.73 -10.33
N GLU A 130 -13.28 9.61 -9.71
CA GLU A 130 -13.00 9.51 -8.26
C GLU A 130 -11.53 9.24 -7.93
N GLY A 131 -10.61 9.40 -8.89
CA GLY A 131 -9.20 9.03 -8.68
C GLY A 131 -8.98 7.51 -8.57
N GLN A 132 -9.94 6.70 -9.01
CA GLN A 132 -9.90 5.23 -9.04
C GLN A 132 -9.98 4.66 -10.46
N GLY A 133 -9.72 5.50 -11.47
CA GLY A 133 -9.77 5.11 -12.88
C GLY A 133 -8.77 4.01 -13.25
N VAL A 134 -8.96 3.46 -14.44
CA VAL A 134 -8.17 2.33 -14.97
C VAL A 134 -6.69 2.68 -15.22
N GLY A 135 -6.32 3.98 -15.21
CA GLY A 135 -4.97 4.44 -15.51
C GLY A 135 -4.01 4.34 -14.33
N LYS A 136 -4.00 5.33 -13.45
CA LYS A 136 -3.12 5.38 -12.27
C LYS A 136 -3.94 5.46 -10.99
N ALA A 137 -4.23 4.32 -10.36
CA ALA A 137 -4.90 4.32 -9.06
C ALA A 137 -4.05 5.07 -8.02
N ASN A 138 -4.66 5.98 -7.26
CA ASN A 138 -4.01 6.67 -6.14
C ASN A 138 -3.59 5.64 -5.07
N LEU A 139 -2.27 5.35 -5.00
CA LEU A 139 -1.72 4.36 -4.09
C LEU A 139 -2.04 4.68 -2.63
N ALA A 140 -1.94 5.95 -2.23
CA ALA A 140 -2.20 6.37 -0.86
C ALA A 140 -3.66 6.12 -0.47
N LYS A 141 -4.61 6.46 -1.36
CA LYS A 141 -6.04 6.18 -1.15
C LYS A 141 -6.31 4.68 -1.05
N LYS A 142 -5.70 3.89 -1.93
CA LYS A 142 -5.83 2.42 -1.90
C LYS A 142 -5.35 1.84 -0.57
N LEU A 143 -4.20 2.26 -0.06
CA LEU A 143 -3.68 1.80 1.23
C LEU A 143 -4.60 2.18 2.41
N ILE A 144 -5.18 3.38 2.39
CA ILE A 144 -6.17 3.81 3.39
C ILE A 144 -7.41 2.92 3.32
N ASP A 145 -7.95 2.73 2.13
CA ASP A 145 -9.16 1.93 1.93
C ASP A 145 -8.97 0.48 2.38
N ASP A 146 -7.81 -0.11 2.09
CA ASP A 146 -7.47 -1.47 2.53
C ASP A 146 -7.38 -1.58 4.06
N VAL A 147 -6.83 -0.56 4.74
CA VAL A 147 -6.81 -0.49 6.20
C VAL A 147 -8.22 -0.31 6.76
N LEU A 148 -9.04 0.55 6.17
CA LEU A 148 -10.43 0.77 6.59
C LEU A 148 -11.28 -0.48 6.42
N ARG A 149 -11.12 -1.23 5.31
CA ARG A 149 -11.77 -2.52 5.08
C ARG A 149 -11.39 -3.55 6.16
N ARG A 150 -10.10 -3.69 6.44
CA ARG A 150 -9.61 -4.59 7.50
C ARG A 150 -10.14 -4.23 8.88
N LYS A 151 -10.38 -2.95 9.15
CA LYS A 151 -10.96 -2.46 10.41
C LYS A 151 -12.49 -2.47 10.44
N GLY A 152 -13.16 -2.88 9.35
CA GLY A 152 -14.62 -2.83 9.25
C GLY A 152 -15.22 -1.42 9.28
N LYS A 153 -14.42 -0.40 8.93
CA LYS A 153 -14.80 1.01 8.91
C LYS A 153 -14.94 1.57 7.50
N TYR A 154 -14.84 0.74 6.49
CA TYR A 154 -14.97 1.15 5.10
C TYR A 154 -16.44 1.37 4.77
N GLU A 155 -16.83 2.62 4.57
CA GLU A 155 -18.14 2.98 4.03
C GLU A 155 -18.07 2.88 2.51
N GLN A 156 -18.63 1.81 1.96
CA GLN A 156 -18.85 1.72 0.53
C GLN A 156 -19.90 2.77 0.17
N LYS A 157 -19.50 3.85 -0.50
CA LYS A 157 -20.45 4.71 -1.21
C LYS A 157 -21.05 3.85 -2.33
N LEU A 158 -22.19 3.24 -2.05
CA LEU A 158 -23.03 2.64 -3.07
C LEU A 158 -23.52 3.80 -3.94
N ILE A 159 -22.78 4.10 -5.00
CA ILE A 159 -23.34 4.87 -6.12
C ILE A 159 -24.31 3.89 -6.77
N ALA A 160 -25.56 3.96 -6.33
CA ALA A 160 -26.65 3.31 -7.01
C ALA A 160 -26.81 4.03 -8.36
N ASP A 161 -26.07 3.58 -9.38
CA ASP A 161 -26.28 4.00 -10.74
C ASP A 161 -27.54 3.24 -11.26
N PRO A 162 -28.73 3.86 -11.26
CA PRO A 162 -29.99 3.19 -11.60
C PRO A 162 -30.00 2.71 -13.05
N THR A 163 -29.12 3.23 -13.90
CA THR A 163 -28.99 2.86 -15.31
C THR A 163 -28.27 1.51 -15.50
N LYS A 164 -27.35 1.13 -14.64
CA LYS A 164 -26.63 -0.15 -14.74
C LYS A 164 -27.42 -1.35 -14.21
N GLN A 165 -28.42 -1.13 -13.37
CA GLN A 165 -29.29 -2.21 -12.86
C GLN A 165 -30.32 -2.69 -13.87
N ARG A 166 -30.71 -1.87 -14.88
CA ARG A 166 -31.75 -2.24 -15.86
C ARG A 166 -31.28 -3.14 -16.99
N THR A 167 -29.99 -3.30 -17.22
CA THR A 167 -29.47 -4.10 -18.35
C THR A 167 -29.29 -5.59 -18.04
N ARG A 168 -29.48 -6.04 -16.81
CA ARG A 168 -29.37 -7.47 -16.44
C ARG A 168 -30.69 -8.23 -16.28
N ALA A 169 -31.83 -7.59 -16.42
CA ALA A 169 -33.15 -8.22 -16.34
C ALA A 169 -33.80 -8.30 -17.73
N ARG A 170 -33.31 -9.11 -18.63
CA ARG A 170 -34.08 -9.80 -19.68
C ARG A 170 -33.20 -10.65 -20.57
N LYS A 171 -32.99 -11.90 -20.19
CA LYS A 171 -32.93 -12.99 -21.13
C LYS A 171 -33.99 -13.99 -20.69
N VAL A 172 -35.12 -13.94 -21.34
CA VAL A 172 -36.07 -15.04 -21.50
C VAL A 172 -35.59 -15.81 -22.69
#